data_00c70d99c7d4fd43ef2cc6ca58a0a224
#
_entry.id   00c70d99c7d4fd43ef2cc6ca58a0a224
#
_cell.length_a   1.000
_cell.length_b   1.000
_cell.length_c   1.000
_cell.angle_alpha   90.00
_cell.angle_beta   90.00
_cell.angle_gamma   90.00
#
_symmetry.space_group_name_H-M   'P 1'
#
loop_
_entity.id
_entity.type
_entity.pdbx_description
1 polymer ?
#
loop_
_entity_poly.entity_id
_entity_poly.type
_entity_poly.pdbx_seq_one_letter_code
_entity_poly.pdbx_strand_id
1 'polypeptide(L)'
;MKILLKIGNVFIAFLLAMSILFSENRNITHTETYYNGNIKSITNHLKHGKGIRKWSHEEYDIDGNKHGAWIGWDENGLMSYEIVWEFGIYRQYREWHSNGEKKLIMKYDKEGNFILLKKWNEEGKELVEDLSLHDH
;
A
#
# COMPACT_ATOMS: atom_id res chain seq x y z
N MET A 1 9.18 -34.80 -42.39
CA MET A 1 8.34 -33.59 -42.39
C MET A 1 7.28 -33.52 -41.29
N LYS A 2 6.60 -34.61 -40.94
CA LYS A 2 5.56 -34.61 -39.87
C LYS A 2 6.09 -34.35 -38.44
N ILE A 3 7.34 -34.70 -38.12
CA ILE A 3 7.95 -34.50 -36.78
C ILE A 3 8.31 -33.04 -36.53
N LEU A 4 8.84 -32.33 -37.53
CA LEU A 4 9.19 -30.91 -37.42
C LEU A 4 7.95 -30.02 -37.20
N LEU A 5 6.80 -30.37 -37.82
CA LEU A 5 5.55 -29.62 -37.58
C LEU A 5 5.01 -29.79 -36.17
N LYS A 6 5.18 -30.95 -35.52
CA LYS A 6 4.77 -31.21 -34.14
C LYS A 6 5.62 -30.39 -33.13
N ILE A 7 6.93 -30.31 -33.37
CA ILE A 7 7.84 -29.54 -32.50
C ILE A 7 7.54 -28.04 -32.59
N GLY A 8 7.27 -27.53 -33.80
CA GLY A 8 6.89 -26.11 -33.97
C GLY A 8 5.60 -25.75 -33.26
N ASN A 9 4.58 -26.58 -33.28
CA ASN A 9 3.31 -26.34 -32.60
C ASN A 9 3.43 -26.37 -31.06
N VAL A 10 4.27 -27.25 -30.52
CA VAL A 10 4.56 -27.30 -29.07
C VAL A 10 5.33 -26.05 -28.62
N PHE A 11 6.29 -25.59 -29.44
CA PHE A 11 7.06 -24.40 -29.13
C PHE A 11 6.21 -23.11 -29.19
N ILE A 12 5.32 -23.00 -30.17
CA ILE A 12 4.36 -21.86 -30.26
C ILE A 12 3.37 -21.89 -29.09
N ALA A 13 2.84 -23.06 -28.71
CA ALA A 13 1.95 -23.20 -27.55
C ALA A 13 2.67 -22.82 -26.24
N PHE A 14 3.96 -23.19 -26.09
CA PHE A 14 4.77 -22.83 -24.94
C PHE A 14 5.02 -21.31 -24.89
N LEU A 15 5.35 -20.66 -26.00
CA LEU A 15 5.54 -19.20 -26.09
C LEU A 15 4.25 -18.44 -25.78
N LEU A 16 3.09 -18.92 -26.25
CA LEU A 16 1.79 -18.36 -25.94
C LEU A 16 1.45 -18.52 -24.44
N ALA A 17 1.72 -19.67 -23.85
CA ALA A 17 1.52 -19.90 -22.42
C ALA A 17 2.44 -19.00 -21.59
N MET A 18 3.71 -18.84 -21.97
CA MET A 18 4.65 -17.90 -21.33
C MET A 18 4.18 -16.45 -21.45
N SER A 19 3.69 -16.02 -22.61
CA SER A 19 3.17 -14.65 -22.79
C SER A 19 1.93 -14.38 -21.94
N ILE A 20 1.08 -15.38 -21.69
CA ILE A 20 -0.06 -15.29 -20.77
C ILE A 20 0.43 -15.16 -19.33
N LEU A 21 1.45 -15.94 -18.92
CA LEU A 21 2.02 -15.86 -17.56
C LEU A 21 2.71 -14.52 -17.28
N PHE A 22 3.35 -13.89 -18.28
CA PHE A 22 3.97 -12.55 -18.16
C PHE A 22 2.97 -11.39 -18.25
N SER A 23 1.72 -11.64 -18.67
CA SER A 23 0.66 -10.63 -18.83
C SER A 23 -0.11 -10.33 -17.55
N GLU A 24 0.12 -11.05 -16.44
CA GLU A 24 -0.84 -11.11 -15.33
C GLU A 24 -0.68 -10.04 -14.25
N ASN A 25 0.46 -9.39 -14.12
CA ASN A 25 0.67 -8.36 -13.09
C ASN A 25 0.85 -6.99 -13.74
N ARG A 26 -0.22 -6.19 -13.82
CA ARG A 26 -0.17 -4.80 -14.27
C ARG A 26 -0.55 -3.85 -13.15
N ASN A 27 0.31 -2.87 -12.90
CA ASN A 27 -0.03 -1.73 -12.07
C ASN A 27 -0.93 -0.80 -12.90
N ILE A 28 -2.07 -0.41 -12.32
CA ILE A 28 -3.00 0.56 -12.87
C ILE A 28 -2.99 1.74 -11.91
N THR A 29 -2.53 2.89 -12.38
CA THR A 29 -2.51 4.14 -11.60
C THR A 29 -3.65 5.02 -12.07
N HIS A 30 -4.47 5.47 -11.12
CA HIS A 30 -5.48 6.49 -11.32
C HIS A 30 -5.05 7.76 -10.59
N THR A 31 -5.02 8.88 -11.30
CA THR A 31 -4.63 10.19 -10.75
C THR A 31 -5.78 11.16 -10.92
N GLU A 32 -6.17 11.82 -9.84
CA GLU A 32 -7.07 12.97 -9.86
C GLU A 32 -6.27 14.25 -9.70
N THR A 33 -6.73 15.32 -10.34
CA THR A 33 -6.08 16.65 -10.27
C THR A 33 -7.07 17.72 -9.83
N TYR A 34 -6.55 18.76 -9.21
CA TYR A 34 -7.26 20.02 -9.00
C TYR A 34 -7.41 20.80 -10.29
N TYR A 35 -8.23 21.86 -10.27
CA TYR A 35 -8.45 22.75 -11.41
C TYR A 35 -7.17 23.49 -11.86
N ASN A 36 -6.18 23.66 -10.99
CA ASN A 36 -4.88 24.26 -11.30
C ASN A 36 -3.86 23.27 -11.88
N GLY A 37 -4.25 21.99 -12.06
CA GLY A 37 -3.41 20.92 -12.61
C GLY A 37 -2.56 20.17 -11.56
N ASN A 38 -2.53 20.63 -10.31
CA ASN A 38 -1.83 19.91 -9.24
C ASN A 38 -2.54 18.60 -8.91
N ILE A 39 -1.77 17.59 -8.51
CA ILE A 39 -2.28 16.28 -8.11
C ILE A 39 -3.12 16.44 -6.85
N LYS A 40 -4.33 15.86 -6.85
CA LYS A 40 -5.23 15.77 -5.72
C LYS A 40 -5.13 14.41 -5.04
N SER A 41 -5.12 13.35 -5.85
CA SER A 41 -4.93 12.00 -5.33
C SER A 41 -4.26 11.08 -6.36
N ILE A 42 -3.58 10.06 -5.86
CA ILE A 42 -3.04 8.95 -6.65
C ILE A 42 -3.57 7.65 -6.05
N THR A 43 -4.22 6.82 -6.85
CA THR A 43 -4.65 5.48 -6.43
C THR A 43 -4.02 4.45 -7.34
N ASN A 44 -3.25 3.54 -6.76
CA ASN A 44 -2.63 2.43 -7.45
C ASN A 44 -3.43 1.15 -7.21
N HIS A 45 -3.67 0.42 -8.29
CA HIS A 45 -4.29 -0.90 -8.29
C HIS A 45 -3.34 -1.92 -8.88
N LEU A 46 -3.33 -3.11 -8.30
CA LEU A 46 -2.66 -4.27 -8.85
C LEU A 46 -3.70 -5.16 -9.54
N LYS A 47 -3.51 -5.39 -10.83
CA LYS A 47 -4.28 -6.40 -11.57
C LYS A 47 -3.57 -7.74 -11.45
N HIS A 48 -4.26 -8.73 -10.88
CA HIS A 48 -3.79 -10.11 -10.83
C HIS A 48 -4.86 -11.02 -11.42
N GLY A 49 -4.55 -11.68 -12.53
CA GLY A 49 -5.52 -12.48 -13.30
C GLY A 49 -6.76 -11.67 -13.68
N LYS A 50 -7.96 -12.10 -13.26
CA LYS A 50 -9.23 -11.40 -13.48
C LYS A 50 -9.57 -10.38 -12.39
N GLY A 51 -8.80 -10.34 -11.29
CA GLY A 51 -9.02 -9.46 -10.15
C GLY A 51 -8.26 -8.13 -10.29
N ILE A 52 -8.85 -7.07 -9.75
CA ILE A 52 -8.20 -5.76 -9.55
C ILE A 52 -8.40 -5.41 -8.08
N ARG A 53 -7.31 -5.05 -7.38
CA ARG A 53 -7.35 -4.63 -5.99
C ARG A 53 -6.59 -3.33 -5.80
N LYS A 54 -7.01 -2.51 -4.83
CA LYS A 54 -6.23 -1.34 -4.41
C LYS A 54 -4.93 -1.82 -3.76
N TRP A 55 -3.85 -1.11 -4.07
CA TRP A 55 -2.54 -1.32 -3.48
C TRP A 55 -2.10 -0.15 -2.62
N SER A 56 -2.28 1.08 -3.12
CA SER A 56 -2.00 2.29 -2.36
C SER A 56 -2.92 3.43 -2.78
N HIS A 57 -3.09 4.37 -1.86
CA HIS A 57 -3.79 5.62 -2.08
C HIS A 57 -3.05 6.76 -1.37
N GLU A 58 -2.91 7.89 -2.04
CA GLU A 58 -2.21 9.08 -1.57
C GLU A 58 -3.05 10.32 -1.87
N GLU A 59 -3.10 11.26 -0.94
CA GLU A 59 -3.83 12.52 -1.07
C GLU A 59 -2.89 13.72 -0.90
N TYR A 60 -3.23 14.82 -1.59
CA TYR A 60 -2.47 16.06 -1.60
C TYR A 60 -3.41 17.25 -1.49
N ASP A 61 -2.93 18.37 -0.95
CA ASP A 61 -3.66 19.64 -1.00
C ASP A 61 -3.50 20.33 -2.37
N ILE A 62 -4.20 21.46 -2.56
CA ILE A 62 -4.19 22.20 -3.81
C ILE A 62 -2.82 22.80 -4.14
N ASP A 63 -1.95 23.00 -3.15
CA ASP A 63 -0.60 23.51 -3.28
C ASP A 63 0.44 22.42 -3.56
N GLY A 64 0.01 21.14 -3.52
CA GLY A 64 0.84 19.95 -3.78
C GLY A 64 1.56 19.40 -2.55
N ASN A 65 1.20 19.85 -1.35
CA ASN A 65 1.72 19.26 -0.13
C ASN A 65 0.98 17.96 0.17
N LYS A 66 1.65 17.03 0.86
CA LYS A 66 1.01 15.83 1.41
C LYS A 66 -0.11 16.24 2.35
N HIS A 67 -1.32 15.73 2.13
CA HIS A 67 -2.51 16.06 2.92
C HIS A 67 -3.48 14.87 2.92
N GLY A 68 -4.27 14.73 4.01
CA GLY A 68 -5.21 13.63 4.10
C GLY A 68 -4.56 12.27 4.38
N ALA A 69 -5.17 11.20 3.90
CA ALA A 69 -4.78 9.84 4.20
C ALA A 69 -3.91 9.23 3.08
N TRP A 70 -2.80 8.64 3.48
CA TRP A 70 -1.96 7.79 2.63
C TRP A 70 -2.09 6.35 3.13
N ILE A 71 -2.67 5.47 2.31
CA ILE A 71 -3.09 4.15 2.71
C ILE A 71 -2.42 3.09 1.84
N GLY A 72 -1.96 2.01 2.47
CA GLY A 72 -1.52 0.81 1.79
C GLY A 72 -2.37 -0.40 2.20
N TRP A 73 -2.60 -1.31 1.26
CA TRP A 73 -3.31 -2.57 1.46
C TRP A 73 -2.40 -3.75 1.18
N ASP A 74 -2.61 -4.84 1.89
CA ASP A 74 -1.92 -6.11 1.68
C ASP A 74 -2.50 -6.89 0.48
N GLU A 75 -1.94 -8.06 0.24
CA GLU A 75 -2.38 -8.94 -0.86
C GLU A 75 -3.80 -9.50 -0.67
N ASN A 76 -4.34 -9.51 0.55
CA ASN A 76 -5.70 -9.92 0.85
C ASN A 76 -6.70 -8.77 0.75
N GLY A 77 -6.22 -7.54 0.49
CA GLY A 77 -7.03 -6.33 0.42
C GLY A 77 -7.36 -5.76 1.81
N LEU A 78 -6.70 -6.22 2.87
CA LEU A 78 -6.79 -5.63 4.19
C LEU A 78 -5.86 -4.42 4.28
N MET A 79 -6.26 -3.40 5.05
CA MET A 79 -5.43 -2.24 5.29
C MET A 79 -4.19 -2.64 6.07
N SER A 80 -3.01 -2.36 5.51
CA SER A 80 -1.71 -2.66 6.11
C SER A 80 -1.18 -1.49 6.90
N TYR A 81 -1.28 -0.29 6.34
CA TYR A 81 -0.90 0.95 7.03
C TYR A 81 -1.73 2.14 6.56
N GLU A 82 -1.76 3.17 7.40
CA GLU A 82 -2.29 4.49 7.11
C GLU A 82 -1.36 5.57 7.69
N ILE A 83 -1.03 6.56 6.88
CA ILE A 83 -0.33 7.76 7.28
C ILE A 83 -1.29 8.93 7.13
N VAL A 84 -1.44 9.75 8.17
CA VAL A 84 -2.23 10.98 8.09
C VAL A 84 -1.30 12.17 8.02
N TRP A 85 -1.47 12.98 6.97
CA TRP A 85 -0.75 14.21 6.71
C TRP A 85 -1.66 15.42 6.85
N GLU A 86 -1.15 16.52 7.34
CA GLU A 86 -1.85 17.80 7.41
C GLU A 86 -0.92 18.90 6.92
N PHE A 87 -1.16 19.41 5.69
CA PHE A 87 -0.34 20.44 5.04
C PHE A 87 1.17 20.16 5.06
N GLY A 88 1.56 18.95 4.68
CA GLY A 88 2.94 18.49 4.65
C GLY A 88 3.50 18.02 6.00
N ILE A 89 2.76 18.17 7.10
CA ILE A 89 3.17 17.74 8.44
C ILE A 89 2.65 16.33 8.71
N TYR A 90 3.55 15.44 9.15
CA TYR A 90 3.23 14.08 9.55
C TYR A 90 2.49 14.10 10.89
N ARG A 91 1.23 13.61 10.92
CA ARG A 91 0.37 13.69 12.11
C ARG A 91 0.15 12.37 12.80
N GLN A 92 0.04 11.29 12.01
CA GLN A 92 -0.28 9.98 12.56
C GLN A 92 0.18 8.87 11.64
N TYR A 93 0.59 7.75 12.24
CA TYR A 93 0.80 6.47 11.59
C TYR A 93 -0.04 5.41 12.29
N ARG A 94 -0.68 4.58 11.52
CA ARG A 94 -1.37 3.37 11.98
C ARG A 94 -0.88 2.19 11.16
N GLU A 95 -0.76 1.05 11.80
CA GLU A 95 -0.41 -0.21 11.17
C GLU A 95 -1.31 -1.32 11.71
N TRP A 96 -1.64 -2.28 10.86
CA TRP A 96 -2.44 -3.44 11.20
C TRP A 96 -1.66 -4.73 10.95
N HIS A 97 -1.96 -5.75 11.72
CA HIS A 97 -1.54 -7.12 11.47
C HIS A 97 -2.27 -7.69 10.25
N SER A 98 -1.74 -8.77 9.67
CA SER A 98 -2.35 -9.45 8.52
C SER A 98 -3.74 -10.06 8.80
N ASN A 99 -4.11 -10.21 10.07
CA ASN A 99 -5.44 -10.62 10.51
C ASN A 99 -6.43 -9.45 10.66
N GLY A 100 -6.00 -8.21 10.41
CA GLY A 100 -6.81 -7.00 10.52
C GLY A 100 -6.82 -6.35 11.90
N GLU A 101 -6.22 -6.96 12.91
CA GLU A 101 -6.08 -6.36 14.25
C GLU A 101 -5.07 -5.21 14.24
N LYS A 102 -5.28 -4.21 15.11
CA LYS A 102 -4.34 -3.09 15.26
C LYS A 102 -2.99 -3.60 15.70
N LYS A 103 -1.91 -3.07 15.10
CA LYS A 103 -0.53 -3.40 15.45
C LYS A 103 0.18 -2.23 16.10
N LEU A 104 0.01 -1.03 15.54
CA LEU A 104 0.75 0.15 16.00
C LEU A 104 -0.04 1.44 15.73
N ILE A 105 0.06 2.39 16.66
CA ILE A 105 -0.34 3.78 16.44
C ILE A 105 0.78 4.69 16.95
N MET A 106 1.21 5.63 16.10
CA MET A 106 2.06 6.76 16.47
C MET A 106 1.32 8.06 16.19
N LYS A 107 1.46 9.05 17.07
CA LYS A 107 0.88 10.38 16.90
C LYS A 107 1.90 11.47 17.13
N TYR A 108 1.73 12.57 16.42
CA TYR A 108 2.57 13.76 16.46
C TYR A 108 1.69 15.01 16.59
N ASP A 109 2.20 16.04 17.26
CA ASP A 109 1.53 17.33 17.35
C ASP A 109 1.60 18.13 16.03
N LYS A 110 1.05 19.33 16.03
CA LYS A 110 1.05 20.22 14.85
C LYS A 110 2.43 20.78 14.50
N GLU A 111 3.35 20.74 15.45
CA GLU A 111 4.75 21.11 15.28
C GLU A 111 5.61 19.92 14.78
N GLY A 112 5.05 18.70 14.72
CA GLY A 112 5.74 17.48 14.32
C GLY A 112 6.46 16.76 15.46
N ASN A 113 6.23 17.15 16.73
CA ASN A 113 6.80 16.46 17.87
C ASN A 113 6.00 15.19 18.19
N PHE A 114 6.70 14.17 18.64
CA PHE A 114 6.11 12.90 19.03
C PHE A 114 5.23 13.05 20.29
N ILE A 115 4.02 12.49 20.27
CA ILE A 115 3.05 12.53 21.38
C ILE A 115 2.79 11.14 21.96
N LEU A 116 2.60 10.12 21.11
CA LEU A 116 2.06 8.83 21.53
C LEU A 116 2.58 7.69 20.67
N LEU A 117 2.94 6.60 21.35
CA LEU A 117 3.13 5.27 20.75
C LEU A 117 2.28 4.26 21.49
N LYS A 118 1.51 3.46 20.76
CA LYS A 118 0.82 2.27 21.26
C LYS A 118 1.06 1.09 20.33
N LYS A 119 1.23 -0.09 20.91
CA LYS A 119 1.44 -1.34 20.19
C LYS A 119 0.49 -2.40 20.70
N TRP A 120 0.11 -3.33 19.83
CA TRP A 120 -0.73 -4.49 20.14
C TRP A 120 -0.14 -5.73 19.48
N ASN A 121 -0.38 -6.88 20.11
CA ASN A 121 -0.07 -8.17 19.50
C ASN A 121 -1.20 -8.61 18.54
N GLU A 122 -1.04 -9.75 17.87
CA GLU A 122 -2.01 -10.29 16.91
C GLU A 122 -3.35 -10.71 17.56
N GLU A 123 -3.39 -10.92 18.87
CA GLU A 123 -4.61 -11.17 19.64
C GLU A 123 -5.33 -9.89 20.10
N GLY A 124 -4.84 -8.71 19.69
CA GLY A 124 -5.42 -7.41 20.03
C GLY A 124 -5.10 -6.93 21.45
N LYS A 125 -4.17 -7.58 22.16
CA LYS A 125 -3.73 -7.16 23.49
C LYS A 125 -2.70 -6.03 23.38
N GLU A 126 -2.94 -4.91 24.09
CA GLU A 126 -1.99 -3.79 24.16
C GLU A 126 -0.69 -4.23 24.85
N LEU A 127 0.43 -3.94 24.20
CA LEU A 127 1.77 -4.16 24.70
C LEU A 127 2.22 -2.90 25.42
N VAL A 128 2.39 -3.00 26.75
CA VAL A 128 2.93 -1.90 27.56
C VAL A 128 4.46 -1.97 27.46
N GLU A 129 5.09 -0.99 26.82
CA GLU A 129 6.54 -0.83 26.92
C GLU A 129 6.85 -0.21 28.30
N ASP A 130 7.56 -0.95 29.12
CA ASP A 130 8.12 -0.44 30.37
C ASP A 130 9.29 0.51 30.02
N LEU A 131 9.02 1.82 29.95
CA LEU A 131 10.02 2.86 29.65
C LEU A 131 10.96 3.10 30.85
N SER A 132 10.96 2.26 31.89
CA SER A 132 11.70 2.47 33.12
C SER A 132 13.21 2.12 33.07
N LEU A 133 13.79 1.78 31.91
CA LEU A 133 15.17 1.27 31.82
C LEU A 133 16.13 2.08 30.96
N HIS A 134 16.05 3.41 30.93
CA HIS A 134 17.14 4.22 30.35
C HIS A 134 17.41 5.52 31.15
N ASP A 135 17.61 5.37 32.46
CA ASP A 135 18.40 6.34 33.23
C ASP A 135 19.78 5.70 33.53
N HIS A 136 20.73 5.96 32.62
CA HIS A 136 22.17 5.87 32.92
C HIS A 136 22.91 6.94 32.16
#